data_2ef034702c1a26d909399d77bddffd64
#
_entry.id   2ef034702c1a26d909399d77bddffd64
#
_cell.length_a   1.000
_cell.length_b   1.000
_cell.length_c   1.000
_cell.angle_alpha   90.00
_cell.angle_beta   90.00
_cell.angle_gamma   90.00
#
_symmetry.space_group_name_H-M   'P 1'
#
loop_
_entity.id
_entity.type
_entity.pdbx_description
1 polymer ?
#
loop_
_entity_poly.entity_id
_entity_poly.type
_entity_poly.pdbx_seq_one_letter_code
_entity_poly.pdbx_strand_id
1 'polypeptide(L)'
;MPRQWAADEYVWRQLANDLSARIADGTYPLGSPLPAEEELASEYAVARITVRRALAELRKRKLINNLYGLKNAVVAMPGPGGLPG
;
A
#
# COMPACT_ATOMS: atom_id res chain seq x y z
N MET A 1 2.36 11.02 -14.62
CA MET A 1 1.78 10.05 -15.56
C MET A 1 1.12 8.91 -14.83
N PRO A 2 -0.06 8.50 -15.28
CA PRO A 2 -0.68 7.33 -14.67
C PRO A 2 0.19 6.09 -14.87
N ARG A 3 0.17 5.25 -13.89
CA ARG A 3 0.88 4.00 -13.92
C ARG A 3 0.21 3.04 -14.89
N GLN A 4 1.00 2.28 -15.64
CA GLN A 4 0.44 1.23 -16.46
C GLN A 4 0.33 -0.06 -15.66
N TRP A 5 -0.88 -0.61 -15.62
CA TRP A 5 -1.14 -1.82 -14.86
C TRP A 5 -1.13 -3.03 -15.80
N ALA A 6 -0.59 -4.14 -15.31
CA ALA A 6 -0.61 -5.39 -16.08
C ALA A 6 -2.06 -5.83 -16.26
N ALA A 7 -2.42 -6.24 -17.48
CA ALA A 7 -3.81 -6.57 -17.81
C ALA A 7 -4.28 -7.90 -17.23
N ASP A 8 -3.35 -8.80 -16.92
CA ASP A 8 -3.65 -10.14 -16.42
C ASP A 8 -3.64 -10.25 -14.90
N GLU A 9 -3.62 -9.13 -14.21
CA GLU A 9 -3.55 -9.11 -12.75
C GLU A 9 -4.43 -8.00 -12.20
N TYR A 10 -5.03 -8.25 -11.04
CA TYR A 10 -5.87 -7.25 -10.40
C TYR A 10 -5.07 -6.00 -10.06
N VAL A 11 -5.64 -4.84 -10.38
CA VAL A 11 -4.97 -3.56 -10.13
C VAL A 11 -4.73 -3.36 -8.63
N TRP A 12 -5.68 -3.73 -7.78
CA TRP A 12 -5.49 -3.57 -6.33
C TRP A 12 -4.30 -4.37 -5.81
N ARG A 13 -4.04 -5.55 -6.41
CA ARG A 13 -2.90 -6.38 -6.00
C ARG A 13 -1.60 -5.74 -6.44
N GLN A 14 -1.56 -5.23 -7.66
CA GLN A 14 -0.38 -4.53 -8.17
C GLN A 14 -0.09 -3.28 -7.35
N LEU A 15 -1.14 -2.56 -6.96
CA LEU A 15 -1.00 -1.39 -6.09
C LEU A 15 -0.46 -1.80 -4.72
N ALA A 16 -1.00 -2.87 -4.13
CA ALA A 16 -0.51 -3.36 -2.84
C ALA A 16 0.97 -3.75 -2.93
N ASN A 17 1.37 -4.41 -4.01
CA ASN A 17 2.77 -4.79 -4.21
C ASN A 17 3.67 -3.56 -4.35
N ASP A 18 3.20 -2.53 -5.05
CA ASP A 18 3.95 -1.30 -5.21
C ASP A 18 4.12 -0.57 -3.89
N LEU A 19 3.04 -0.47 -3.11
CA LEU A 19 3.10 0.16 -1.79
C LEU A 19 4.02 -0.63 -0.85
N SER A 20 3.96 -1.97 -0.93
CA SER A 20 4.85 -2.83 -0.15
C SER A 20 6.32 -2.55 -0.50
N ALA A 21 6.62 -2.39 -1.79
CA ALA A 21 7.98 -2.07 -2.23
C ALA A 21 8.45 -0.70 -1.71
N ARG A 22 7.54 0.27 -1.66
CA ARG A 22 7.86 1.59 -1.11
C ARG A 22 8.09 1.57 0.40
N ILE A 23 7.40 0.67 1.11
CA ILE A 23 7.70 0.45 2.52
C ILE A 23 9.09 -0.16 2.66
N ALA A 24 9.40 -1.13 1.82
CA ALA A 24 10.70 -1.81 1.87
C ALA A 24 11.87 -0.87 1.56
N ASP A 25 11.69 0.07 0.63
CA ASP A 25 12.77 0.98 0.22
C ASP A 25 12.87 2.24 1.09
N GLY A 26 12.00 2.37 2.08
CA GLY A 26 12.04 3.51 2.99
C GLY A 26 11.25 4.73 2.56
N THR A 27 10.54 4.67 1.44
CA THR A 27 9.67 5.77 1.02
C THR A 27 8.61 6.04 2.07
N TYR A 28 8.05 4.96 2.65
CA TYR A 28 7.16 5.05 3.79
C TYR A 28 7.84 4.36 4.98
N PRO A 29 8.58 5.10 5.81
CA PRO A 29 9.37 4.50 6.88
C PRO A 29 8.52 3.84 7.96
N LEU A 30 9.12 2.91 8.67
CA LEU A 30 8.49 2.27 9.81
C LEU A 30 8.01 3.34 10.81
N GLY A 31 6.77 3.21 11.26
CA GLY A 31 6.17 4.15 12.18
C GLY A 31 5.52 5.36 11.54
N SER A 32 5.71 5.58 10.23
CA SER A 32 5.12 6.72 9.55
C SER A 32 3.73 6.38 9.03
N PRO A 33 2.85 7.39 8.89
CA PRO A 33 1.55 7.17 8.27
C PRO A 33 1.67 7.07 6.76
N LEU A 34 0.77 6.29 6.14
CA LEU A 34 0.62 6.30 4.69
C LEU A 34 -0.21 7.52 4.27
N PRO A 35 -0.06 7.95 3.01
CA PRO A 35 -0.95 8.99 2.50
C PRO A 35 -2.41 8.56 2.58
N ALA A 36 -3.32 9.53 2.62
CA ALA A 36 -4.75 9.25 2.66
C ALA A 36 -5.20 8.53 1.38
N GLU A 37 -6.32 7.80 1.49
CA GLU A 37 -6.89 7.09 0.34
C GLU A 37 -7.05 7.99 -0.87
N GLU A 38 -7.52 9.19 -0.64
CA GLU A 38 -7.75 10.17 -1.69
C GLU A 38 -6.47 10.56 -2.41
N GLU A 39 -5.40 10.77 -1.64
CA GLU A 39 -4.09 11.09 -2.19
C GLU A 39 -3.53 9.94 -3.00
N LEU A 40 -3.64 8.71 -2.49
CA LEU A 40 -3.18 7.53 -3.19
C LEU A 40 -3.99 7.29 -4.47
N ALA A 41 -5.30 7.48 -4.41
CA ALA A 41 -6.15 7.34 -5.59
C ALA A 41 -5.73 8.31 -6.68
N SER A 42 -5.44 9.54 -6.30
CA SER A 42 -4.99 10.57 -7.24
C SER A 42 -3.60 10.25 -7.80
N GLU A 43 -2.68 9.89 -6.92
CA GLU A 43 -1.30 9.60 -7.32
C GLU A 43 -1.21 8.43 -8.30
N TYR A 44 -2.00 7.38 -8.05
CA TYR A 44 -1.96 6.17 -8.87
C TYR A 44 -3.03 6.16 -9.97
N ALA A 45 -3.86 7.19 -10.03
CA ALA A 45 -4.94 7.30 -11.02
C ALA A 45 -5.88 6.09 -10.99
N VAL A 46 -6.32 5.72 -9.80
CA VAL A 46 -7.24 4.60 -9.59
C VAL A 46 -8.42 5.06 -8.73
N ALA A 47 -9.48 4.26 -8.71
CA ALA A 47 -10.63 4.54 -7.87
C ALA A 47 -10.27 4.34 -6.39
N ARG A 48 -10.95 5.08 -5.50
CA ARG A 48 -10.72 4.95 -4.05
C ARG A 48 -10.99 3.54 -3.55
N ILE A 49 -11.98 2.84 -4.13
CA ILE A 49 -12.26 1.47 -3.74
C ILE A 49 -11.07 0.54 -4.04
N THR A 50 -10.36 0.80 -5.13
CA THR A 50 -9.14 0.06 -5.47
C THR A 50 -8.06 0.28 -4.41
N VAL A 51 -7.90 1.55 -3.96
CA VAL A 51 -6.96 1.87 -2.88
C VAL A 51 -7.34 1.13 -1.60
N ARG A 52 -8.62 1.14 -1.24
CA ARG A 52 -9.09 0.45 -0.03
C ARG A 52 -8.77 -1.03 -0.07
N ARG A 53 -8.96 -1.68 -1.21
CA ARG A 53 -8.63 -3.09 -1.35
C ARG A 53 -7.14 -3.33 -1.22
N ALA A 54 -6.31 -2.45 -1.80
CA ALA A 54 -4.87 -2.55 -1.65
C ALA A 54 -4.45 -2.38 -0.20
N LEU A 55 -5.02 -1.41 0.50
CA LEU A 55 -4.70 -1.20 1.92
C LEU A 55 -5.17 -2.37 2.78
N ALA A 56 -6.32 -2.96 2.45
CA ALA A 56 -6.78 -4.16 3.15
C ALA A 56 -5.79 -5.32 2.98
N GLU A 57 -5.23 -5.45 1.79
CA GLU A 57 -4.20 -6.46 1.54
C GLU A 57 -2.93 -6.19 2.36
N LEU A 58 -2.51 -4.93 2.46
CA LEU A 58 -1.35 -4.59 3.28
C LEU A 58 -1.59 -4.88 4.76
N ARG A 59 -2.81 -4.66 5.25
CA ARG A 59 -3.17 -5.03 6.62
C ARG A 59 -3.14 -6.53 6.81
N LYS A 60 -3.62 -7.28 5.82
CA LYS A 60 -3.57 -8.74 5.84
C LYS A 60 -2.13 -9.24 5.88
N ARG A 61 -1.22 -8.56 5.19
CA ARG A 61 0.21 -8.86 5.22
C ARG A 61 0.89 -8.35 6.50
N LYS A 62 0.15 -7.66 7.37
CA LYS A 62 0.63 -7.11 8.63
C LYS A 62 1.71 -6.06 8.46
N LEU A 63 1.68 -5.33 7.36
CA LEU A 63 2.63 -4.25 7.07
C LEU A 63 2.13 -2.91 7.59
N ILE A 64 0.81 -2.71 7.65
CA ILE A 64 0.21 -1.48 8.15
C ILE A 64 -0.89 -1.81 9.15
N ASN A 65 -1.22 -0.83 9.99
CA ASN A 65 -2.32 -0.94 10.92
C ASN A 65 -2.91 0.45 11.14
N ASN A 66 -4.19 0.49 11.49
CA ASN A 66 -4.89 1.74 11.79
C ASN A 66 -4.69 2.07 13.26
N LEU A 67 -3.57 2.71 13.57
CA LEU A 67 -3.22 3.05 14.94
C LEU A 67 -4.11 4.18 15.45
N TYR A 68 -4.69 3.99 16.64
CA TYR A 68 -5.55 4.99 17.30
C TYR A 68 -6.77 5.38 16.47
N GLY A 69 -7.15 4.57 15.48
CA GLY A 69 -8.32 4.82 14.66
C GLY A 69 -8.20 5.99 13.71
N LEU A 70 -6.99 6.52 13.50
CA LEU A 70 -6.80 7.73 12.69
C LEU A 70 -6.28 7.46 11.29
N LYS A 71 -5.11 6.87 11.17
CA LYS A 71 -4.47 6.64 9.87
C LYS A 71 -3.79 5.29 9.85
N ASN A 72 -3.67 4.72 8.65
CA ASN A 72 -2.85 3.54 8.47
C ASN A 72 -1.38 3.92 8.64
N ALA A 73 -0.70 3.26 9.55
CA ALA A 73 0.71 3.49 9.80
C ALA A 73 1.50 2.24 9.48
N VAL A 74 2.75 2.42 9.03
CA VAL A 74 3.64 1.31 8.74
C VAL A 74 4.08 0.68 10.06
N VAL A 75 3.80 -0.59 10.25
CA VAL A 75 4.12 -1.29 11.50
C VAL A 75 5.15 -2.39 11.33
N ALA A 76 5.46 -2.78 10.08
CA ALA A 76 6.46 -3.79 9.82
C ALA A 76 7.01 -3.62 8.42
N MET A 77 8.23 -4.11 8.20
CA MET A 77 8.85 -4.14 6.88
C MET A 77 8.52 -5.45 6.18
N PRO A 78 8.30 -5.44 4.85
CA PRO A 78 8.11 -6.69 4.13
C PRO A 78 9.39 -7.53 4.17
N GLY A 79 9.22 -8.85 4.09
CA GLY A 79 10.36 -9.75 3.99
C GLY A 79 11.02 -9.67 2.62
N PRO A 80 12.08 -10.48 2.40
CA PRO A 80 12.78 -10.50 1.13
C PRO A 80 11.84 -10.71 -0.04
N GLY A 81 12.04 -9.95 -1.12
CA GLY A 81 11.17 -10.02 -2.29
C GLY A 81 9.81 -9.39 -2.11
N GLY A 82 9.59 -8.61 -1.03
CA GLY A 82 8.32 -7.96 -0.75
C GLY A 82 7.29 -8.86 -0.11
N LEU A 83 7.68 -10.05 0.31
CA LEU A 83 6.78 -10.98 0.99
C LEU A 83 6.61 -10.61 2.46
N PRO A 84 5.48 -10.99 3.09
CA PRO A 84 5.31 -10.78 4.53
C PRO A 84 6.40 -11.48 5.30
N GLY A 85 6.91 -10.80 6.31
CA GLY A 85 7.99 -11.33 7.15
C GLY A 85 7.53 -12.42 8.10
#